data_54c948cfea4caa6e7120b57483908fd8
#
_entry.id   54c948cfea4caa6e7120b57483908fd8
#
_cell.length_a   1.000
_cell.length_b   1.000
_cell.length_c   1.000
_cell.angle_alpha   90.00
_cell.angle_beta   90.00
_cell.angle_gamma   90.00
#
_symmetry.space_group_name_H-M   'P 1'
#
loop_
_entity.id
_entity.type
_entity.pdbx_description
1 polymer ?
#
loop_
_entity_poly.entity_id
_entity_poly.type
_entity_poly.pdbx_seq_one_letter_code
_entity_poly.pdbx_strand_id
1 'polypeptide(L)'
;MPEAGRRILTSRGQNGPDAVGQRANAQRLDLNRDFIKADAPETRVMLTLFRELDPHLFVDLHTTNGSRHGYHLTYAPSLSSNLDPAIDQLGRGLLEQARSKMKARGFEVFDYGNFETRDWDGSGAP
;
A
#
# COMPACT_ATOMS: atom_id res chain seq x y z
N MET A 1 -5.24 24.53 22.38
CA MET A 1 -4.90 23.86 21.12
C MET A 1 -4.35 22.51 21.47
N PRO A 2 -4.97 21.38 21.09
CA PRO A 2 -4.30 20.12 21.26
C PRO A 2 -3.03 20.15 20.41
N GLU A 3 -1.89 19.77 21.01
CA GLU A 3 -0.63 19.61 20.28
C GLU A 3 -0.86 18.61 19.15
N ALA A 4 -1.08 19.11 17.97
CA ALA A 4 -1.26 18.31 16.77
C ALA A 4 0.02 17.50 16.56
N GLY A 5 -0.08 16.19 16.75
CA GLY A 5 0.92 15.25 16.31
C GLY A 5 2.30 15.46 16.90
N ARG A 6 2.55 14.96 18.09
CA ARG A 6 3.91 14.83 18.60
C ARG A 6 4.72 14.06 17.56
N ARG A 7 5.62 14.75 16.89
CA ARG A 7 6.52 14.16 15.91
C ARG A 7 7.37 13.09 16.58
N ILE A 8 7.33 11.90 16.05
CA ILE A 8 8.17 10.81 16.51
C ILE A 8 9.40 10.79 15.62
N LEU A 9 10.57 10.90 16.22
CA LEU A 9 11.83 10.67 15.50
C LEU A 9 11.86 9.21 15.07
N THR A 10 12.05 8.96 13.78
CA THR A 10 12.21 7.60 13.29
C THR A 10 13.63 7.14 13.57
N SER A 11 13.79 6.29 14.56
CA SER A 11 15.07 5.64 14.84
C SER A 11 15.43 4.49 13.87
N ARG A 12 14.59 4.25 12.86
CA ARG A 12 14.69 3.04 12.01
C ARG A 12 15.49 3.21 10.72
N GLY A 13 16.26 4.28 10.56
CA GLY A 13 17.06 4.48 9.35
C GLY A 13 16.25 4.57 8.05
N GLN A 14 15.01 4.96 8.14
CA GLN A 14 14.08 5.08 7.01
C GLN A 14 14.47 6.28 6.14
N ASN A 15 14.27 6.16 4.84
CA ASN A 15 14.32 7.30 3.93
C ASN A 15 13.10 8.18 4.17
N GLY A 16 13.30 9.46 4.44
CA GLY A 16 12.21 10.40 4.69
C GLY A 16 12.64 11.52 5.63
N PRO A 17 11.70 12.34 6.10
CA PRO A 17 12.01 13.39 7.05
C PRO A 17 12.43 12.81 8.41
N ASP A 18 13.30 13.53 9.11
CA ASP A 18 13.80 13.12 10.44
C ASP A 18 12.70 12.98 11.48
N ALA A 19 11.60 13.69 11.28
CA ALA A 19 10.44 13.63 12.14
C ALA A 19 9.17 13.35 11.32
N VAL A 20 8.44 12.33 11.73
CA VAL A 20 7.18 11.90 11.10
C VAL A 20 6.04 11.96 12.09
N GLY A 21 4.81 12.04 11.59
CA GLY A 21 3.61 11.89 12.41
C GLY A 21 3.43 10.46 12.94
N GLN A 22 2.45 10.30 13.80
CA GLN A 22 2.03 8.97 14.23
C GLN A 22 1.32 8.25 13.07
N ARG A 23 1.49 6.93 13.00
CA ARG A 23 0.81 6.08 12.03
C ARG A 23 -0.70 6.03 12.23
N ALA A 24 -1.13 6.06 13.50
CA ALA A 24 -2.52 6.01 13.88
C ALA A 24 -3.25 7.34 13.64
N ASN A 25 -4.55 7.28 13.37
CA ASN A 25 -5.42 8.44 13.29
C ASN A 25 -5.61 9.11 14.68
N ALA A 26 -6.44 10.16 14.76
CA ALA A 26 -6.74 10.87 16.00
C ALA A 26 -7.36 9.99 17.09
N GLN A 27 -8.01 8.91 16.71
CA GLN A 27 -8.62 7.91 17.61
C GLN A 27 -7.67 6.76 17.96
N ARG A 28 -6.40 6.85 17.55
CA ARG A 28 -5.37 5.83 17.73
C ARG A 28 -5.65 4.51 16.97
N LEU A 29 -6.41 4.57 15.90
CA LEU A 29 -6.68 3.44 15.02
C LEU A 29 -5.68 3.43 13.86
N ASP A 30 -5.12 2.26 13.54
CA ASP A 30 -4.30 2.06 12.34
C ASP A 30 -5.21 1.78 11.14
N LEU A 31 -5.39 2.78 10.27
CA LEU A 31 -6.27 2.67 9.11
C LEU A 31 -5.86 1.54 8.16
N ASN A 32 -4.56 1.23 8.10
CA ASN A 32 -4.06 0.12 7.29
C ASN A 32 -4.34 -1.27 7.89
N ARG A 33 -5.04 -1.35 9.01
CA ARG A 33 -5.51 -2.59 9.66
C ARG A 33 -7.02 -2.59 9.87
N ASP A 34 -7.72 -1.59 9.35
CA ASP A 34 -9.09 -1.31 9.71
C ASP A 34 -10.12 -1.68 8.64
N PHE A 35 -9.69 -2.06 7.42
CA PHE A 35 -10.62 -2.38 6.32
C PHE A 35 -11.62 -3.50 6.63
N ILE A 36 -11.24 -4.47 7.45
CA ILE A 36 -12.14 -5.55 7.88
C ILE A 36 -13.04 -5.11 9.04
N LYS A 37 -12.48 -4.35 9.98
CA LYS A 37 -13.20 -3.93 11.19
C LYS A 37 -14.11 -2.73 10.94
N ALA A 38 -13.64 -1.79 10.13
CA ALA A 38 -14.31 -0.52 9.85
C ALA A 38 -14.64 0.28 11.13
N ASP A 39 -13.74 0.27 12.11
CA ASP A 39 -13.89 1.00 13.37
C ASP A 39 -13.68 2.50 13.16
N ALA A 40 -12.73 2.88 12.29
CA ALA A 40 -12.42 4.27 12.00
C ALA A 40 -13.47 4.91 11.08
N PRO A 41 -13.89 6.16 11.35
CA PRO A 41 -14.80 6.88 10.47
C PRO A 41 -14.22 7.08 9.06
N GLU A 42 -12.92 7.27 8.93
CA GLU A 42 -12.23 7.41 7.66
C GLU A 42 -12.37 6.14 6.80
N THR A 43 -12.20 4.98 7.42
CA THR A 43 -12.38 3.68 6.75
C THR A 43 -13.82 3.49 6.29
N ARG A 44 -14.80 3.85 7.13
CA ARG A 44 -16.21 3.77 6.75
C ARG A 44 -16.56 4.66 5.57
N VAL A 45 -16.02 5.88 5.54
CA VAL A 45 -16.21 6.79 4.39
C VAL A 45 -15.60 6.18 3.13
N MET A 46 -14.38 5.64 3.21
CA MET A 46 -13.72 4.98 2.07
C MET A 46 -14.53 3.80 1.54
N LEU A 47 -15.02 2.93 2.43
CA LEU A 47 -15.85 1.79 2.05
C LEU A 47 -17.20 2.21 1.45
N THR A 48 -17.78 3.31 1.94
CA THR A 48 -19.00 3.88 1.37
C THR A 48 -18.77 4.37 -0.05
N LEU A 49 -17.70 5.17 -0.26
CA LEU A 49 -17.33 5.64 -1.59
C LEU A 49 -17.04 4.49 -2.55
N PHE A 50 -16.33 3.47 -2.08
CA PHE A 50 -16.05 2.28 -2.88
C PHE A 50 -17.34 1.60 -3.35
N ARG A 51 -18.29 1.44 -2.44
CA ARG A 51 -19.60 0.84 -2.78
C ARG A 51 -20.44 1.73 -3.70
N GLU A 52 -20.42 3.04 -3.52
CA GLU A 52 -21.19 3.97 -4.34
C GLU A 52 -20.62 4.14 -5.75
N LEU A 53 -19.30 4.16 -5.87
CA LEU A 53 -18.61 4.34 -7.15
C LEU A 53 -18.47 3.03 -7.94
N ASP A 54 -18.53 1.90 -7.27
CA ASP A 54 -18.34 0.55 -7.84
C ASP A 54 -17.18 0.49 -8.84
N PRO A 55 -15.95 0.82 -8.43
CA PRO A 55 -14.83 1.02 -9.34
C PRO A 55 -14.37 -0.31 -9.95
N HIS A 56 -14.07 -0.32 -11.23
CA HIS A 56 -13.47 -1.46 -11.91
C HIS A 56 -12.00 -1.71 -11.52
N LEU A 57 -11.34 -0.69 -11.03
CA LEU A 57 -9.94 -0.75 -10.59
C LEU A 57 -9.76 0.08 -9.34
N PHE A 58 -9.13 -0.50 -8.34
CA PHE A 58 -8.70 0.18 -7.13
C PHE A 58 -7.18 0.07 -7.00
N VAL A 59 -6.52 1.20 -6.74
CA VAL A 59 -5.08 1.25 -6.52
C VAL A 59 -4.82 1.87 -5.15
N ASP A 60 -4.24 1.08 -4.25
CA ASP A 60 -3.84 1.55 -2.93
C ASP A 60 -2.37 2.02 -2.98
N LEU A 61 -2.16 3.31 -2.74
CA LEU A 61 -0.85 3.94 -2.83
C LEU A 61 -0.21 4.04 -1.44
N HIS A 62 0.91 3.37 -1.30
CA HIS A 62 1.72 3.39 -0.08
C HIS A 62 3.09 4.02 -0.29
N THR A 63 3.64 4.58 0.78
CA THR A 63 5.09 4.75 0.90
C THR A 63 5.70 3.47 1.46
N THR A 64 6.97 3.21 1.18
CA THR A 64 7.66 2.08 1.79
C THR A 64 7.74 2.27 3.30
N ASN A 65 7.75 1.18 4.05
CA ASN A 65 7.94 1.19 5.51
C ASN A 65 9.41 1.44 5.93
N GLY A 66 10.17 2.14 5.09
CA GLY A 66 11.53 2.57 5.34
C GLY A 66 12.61 1.68 4.78
N SER A 67 12.25 0.65 4.02
CA SER A 67 13.22 -0.15 3.29
C SER A 67 13.96 0.71 2.27
N ARG A 68 15.29 0.59 2.27
CA ARG A 68 16.14 1.22 1.25
C ARG A 68 16.36 0.22 0.12
N HIS A 69 15.88 0.55 -1.06
CA HIS A 69 16.08 -0.25 -2.27
C HIS A 69 16.31 0.67 -3.47
N GLY A 70 16.84 0.12 -4.54
CA GLY A 70 17.15 0.86 -5.77
C GLY A 70 15.98 1.05 -6.73
N TYR A 71 14.75 0.71 -6.33
CA TYR A 71 13.58 0.79 -7.19
C TYR A 71 12.79 2.07 -6.95
N HIS A 72 12.28 2.66 -8.03
CA HIS A 72 11.44 3.84 -7.99
C HIS A 72 10.00 3.49 -7.58
N LEU A 73 9.54 2.31 -7.95
CA LEU A 73 8.23 1.78 -7.62
C LEU A 73 8.34 0.30 -7.29
N THR A 74 7.69 -0.10 -6.20
CA THR A 74 7.41 -1.50 -5.93
C THR A 74 5.91 -1.71 -5.87
N TYR A 75 5.42 -2.86 -6.29
CA TYR A 75 4.00 -3.18 -6.31
C TYR A 75 3.74 -4.63 -5.92
N ALA A 76 2.55 -4.90 -5.45
CA ALA A 76 2.05 -6.25 -5.26
C ALA A 76 0.65 -6.38 -5.88
N PRO A 77 0.33 -7.47 -6.58
CA PRO A 77 -1.03 -7.78 -6.96
C PRO A 77 -1.83 -8.21 -5.73
N SER A 78 -3.14 -8.32 -5.88
CA SER A 78 -3.97 -9.00 -4.88
C SER A 78 -3.60 -10.48 -4.78
N LEU A 79 -3.89 -11.11 -3.62
CA LEU A 79 -3.63 -12.54 -3.43
C LEU A 79 -4.49 -13.38 -4.37
N SER A 80 -3.85 -14.20 -5.21
CA SER A 80 -4.52 -15.06 -6.18
C SER A 80 -5.52 -16.00 -5.56
N SER A 81 -5.25 -16.51 -4.33
CA SER A 81 -6.15 -17.39 -3.60
C SER A 81 -7.51 -16.78 -3.24
N ASN A 82 -7.61 -15.46 -3.28
CA ASN A 82 -8.82 -14.71 -2.91
C ASN A 82 -9.59 -14.18 -4.13
N LEU A 83 -9.08 -14.42 -5.34
CA LEU A 83 -9.61 -13.85 -6.56
C LEU A 83 -10.14 -14.93 -7.51
N ASP A 84 -11.12 -14.55 -8.33
CA ASP A 84 -11.43 -15.28 -9.55
C ASP A 84 -10.18 -15.30 -10.46
N PRO A 85 -9.82 -16.44 -11.05
CA PRO A 85 -8.65 -16.55 -11.91
C PRO A 85 -8.61 -15.54 -13.07
N ALA A 86 -9.76 -15.18 -13.63
CA ALA A 86 -9.84 -14.21 -14.71
C ALA A 86 -9.51 -12.79 -14.21
N ILE A 87 -9.92 -12.45 -13.00
CA ILE A 87 -9.61 -11.17 -12.35
C ILE A 87 -8.12 -11.10 -12.00
N ASP A 88 -7.56 -12.18 -11.45
CA ASP A 88 -6.11 -12.26 -11.16
C ASP A 88 -5.29 -12.07 -12.43
N GLN A 89 -5.63 -12.78 -13.50
CA GLN A 89 -4.95 -12.65 -14.79
C GLN A 89 -5.03 -11.24 -15.36
N LEU A 90 -6.20 -10.60 -15.29
CA LEU A 90 -6.38 -9.21 -15.74
C LEU A 90 -5.50 -8.26 -14.91
N GLY A 91 -5.53 -8.38 -13.59
CA GLY A 91 -4.75 -7.54 -12.68
C GLY A 91 -3.25 -7.65 -12.94
N ARG A 92 -2.73 -8.86 -13.06
CA ARG A 92 -1.31 -9.10 -13.40
C ARG A 92 -0.95 -8.55 -14.79
N GLY A 93 -1.83 -8.69 -15.75
CA GLY A 93 -1.65 -8.12 -17.09
C GLY A 93 -1.54 -6.59 -17.08
N LEU A 94 -2.37 -5.92 -16.28
CA LEU A 94 -2.31 -4.46 -16.11
C LEU A 94 -1.00 -4.03 -15.42
N LEU A 95 -0.57 -4.75 -14.38
CA LEU A 95 0.69 -4.48 -13.69
C LEU A 95 1.89 -4.65 -14.61
N GLU A 96 1.93 -5.69 -15.44
CA GLU A 96 3.02 -5.91 -16.39
C GLU A 96 3.06 -4.81 -17.47
N GLN A 97 1.92 -4.34 -17.96
CA GLN A 97 1.85 -3.20 -18.85
C GLN A 97 2.37 -1.92 -18.18
N ALA A 98 1.99 -1.68 -16.92
CA ALA A 98 2.49 -0.54 -16.15
C ALA A 98 4.00 -0.62 -15.97
N ARG A 99 4.53 -1.80 -15.60
CA ARG A 99 5.96 -2.08 -15.46
C ARG A 99 6.72 -1.78 -16.75
N SER A 100 6.23 -2.27 -17.88
CA SER A 100 6.85 -2.04 -19.19
C SER A 100 6.90 -0.56 -19.54
N LYS A 101 5.81 0.17 -19.32
CA LYS A 101 5.75 1.63 -19.55
C LYS A 101 6.68 2.42 -18.62
N MET A 102 6.81 2.00 -17.36
CA MET A 102 7.72 2.62 -16.40
C MET A 102 9.18 2.41 -16.82
N LYS A 103 9.56 1.18 -17.15
CA LYS A 103 10.90 0.84 -17.64
C LYS A 103 11.26 1.61 -18.91
N ALA A 104 10.36 1.74 -19.86
CA ALA A 104 10.57 2.52 -21.08
C ALA A 104 10.85 4.01 -20.80
N ARG A 105 10.47 4.52 -19.63
CA ARG A 105 10.76 5.88 -19.15
C ARG A 105 11.97 5.96 -18.23
N GLY A 106 12.74 4.89 -18.07
CA GLY A 106 13.93 4.84 -17.24
C GLY A 106 13.66 4.64 -15.75
N PHE A 107 12.46 4.21 -15.38
CA PHE A 107 12.13 3.89 -13.98
C PHE A 107 12.34 2.41 -13.70
N GLU A 108 13.04 2.12 -12.61
CA GLU A 108 13.18 0.76 -12.11
C GLU A 108 11.97 0.38 -11.25
N VAL A 109 11.43 -0.80 -11.52
CA VAL A 109 10.21 -1.32 -10.87
C VAL A 109 10.44 -2.76 -10.46
N PHE A 110 9.97 -3.13 -9.28
CA PHE A 110 10.11 -4.48 -8.75
C PHE A 110 8.88 -4.90 -7.93
N ASP A 111 8.77 -6.20 -7.64
CA ASP A 111 7.69 -6.78 -6.86
C ASP A 111 7.91 -6.51 -5.37
N TYR A 112 6.93 -5.92 -4.70
CA TYR A 112 7.00 -5.60 -3.29
C TYR A 112 6.82 -6.86 -2.44
N GLY A 113 7.75 -7.08 -1.49
CA GLY A 113 7.70 -8.20 -0.56
C GLY A 113 7.84 -9.58 -1.20
N ASN A 114 8.06 -9.65 -2.52
CA ASN A 114 8.23 -10.90 -3.23
C ASN A 114 9.72 -11.14 -3.49
N PHE A 115 10.34 -11.87 -2.59
CA PHE A 115 11.77 -12.24 -2.70
C PHE A 115 11.97 -13.64 -3.30
N GLU A 116 10.89 -14.35 -3.57
CA GLU A 116 10.92 -15.69 -4.14
C GLU A 116 9.89 -15.83 -5.25
N THR A 117 8.84 -16.59 -5.05
CA THR A 117 7.83 -16.90 -6.08
C THR A 117 6.40 -16.67 -5.64
N ARG A 118 6.19 -16.16 -4.45
CA ARG A 118 4.86 -15.92 -3.90
C ARG A 118 4.56 -14.44 -3.77
N ASP A 119 3.31 -14.10 -3.89
CA ASP A 119 2.83 -12.75 -3.63
C ASP A 119 2.92 -12.42 -2.14
N TRP A 120 3.10 -11.15 -1.84
CA TRP A 120 3.05 -10.67 -0.47
C TRP A 120 1.62 -10.78 0.07
N ASP A 121 1.48 -11.41 1.21
CA ASP A 121 0.19 -11.66 1.85
C ASP A 121 -0.29 -10.51 2.77
N GLY A 122 0.44 -9.43 2.84
CA GLY A 122 0.16 -8.34 3.75
C GLY A 122 0.52 -8.62 5.21
N SER A 123 1.01 -9.80 5.52
CA SER A 123 1.43 -10.19 6.85
C SER A 123 2.87 -9.78 7.12
N GLY A 124 3.03 -8.77 7.93
CA GLY A 124 4.35 -8.34 8.36
C GLY A 124 5.11 -7.53 7.32
N ALA A 125 5.99 -6.69 7.79
CA ALA A 125 7.01 -6.09 6.94
C ALA A 125 8.11 -7.13 6.67
N PRO A 126 8.67 -7.15 5.47
CA PRO A 126 9.91 -7.89 5.23
C PRO A 126 11.05 -7.37 6.09
#